data_b17bfb925d815b323191877d25a81a0f
#
_entry.id   b17bfb925d815b323191877d25a81a0f
#
_cell.length_a   1.000
_cell.length_b   1.000
_cell.length_c   1.000
_cell.angle_alpha   90.00
_cell.angle_beta   90.00
_cell.angle_gamma   90.00
#
_symmetry.space_group_name_H-M   'P 1'
#
loop_
_entity.id
_entity.type
_entity.pdbx_description
1 polymer ?
#
loop_
_entity_poly.entity_id
_entity_poly.type
_entity_poly.pdbx_seq_one_letter_code
_entity_poly.pdbx_strand_id
1 'polypeptide(L)'
;MRWDFVRLGIGALAIVTTVVEVVSAGQTRSLVDEPGTWKPWKPFAAIASARQERAATPALVKAFEGELLALNTILRRATAVASPKGFSVETWGNLAGYRPTEHAPGQPAAAELPLAGGLTFGAFPIFEYQRNGKTIREDTGETELQLFLVNQIGRGVIDSGNVPEWGSIDHDAFLQPLPIGEVAGLPRYGDGLVIARDPAALWTPLSLRAALDIVGKARQLEVDGLEQNVKAVTARLAVVRDPAARAKRLKDAEAAAATMPNPQAFVKQIEESIRVEEAALVKELSPTAGAGKGLIDARKALAEVTDWIAALSPAEQAAPSCYTAKGGTLRGKFRAAPSAGCHPLVRPNYSYFNKTLPRSSPQVVIITPVARCFDTSNKYNREANSPSPAGCRANRALIETMDTNAIRAWLR
;
A
#
# COMPACT_ATOMS: atom_id res chain seq x y z
N MET A 1 -15.54 -1.84 -0.17
CA MET A 1 -16.42 -2.98 -0.43
C MET A 1 -15.87 -3.73 -1.63
N ARG A 2 -15.29 -4.90 -1.42
CA ARG A 2 -14.85 -5.79 -2.52
C ARG A 2 -16.07 -6.59 -2.98
N TRP A 3 -16.35 -6.58 -4.26
CA TRP A 3 -17.32 -7.45 -4.90
C TRP A 3 -16.54 -8.60 -5.54
N ASP A 4 -16.57 -9.76 -4.89
CA ASP A 4 -16.06 -10.99 -5.48
C ASP A 4 -17.17 -11.61 -6.34
N PHE A 5 -16.90 -11.74 -7.63
CA PHE A 5 -17.74 -12.48 -8.56
C PHE A 5 -17.59 -13.97 -8.29
N VAL A 6 -18.62 -14.57 -7.72
CA VAL A 6 -18.74 -16.04 -7.61
C VAL A 6 -19.06 -16.59 -8.99
N ARG A 7 -18.10 -17.24 -9.64
CA ARG A 7 -18.35 -18.16 -10.74
C ARG A 7 -18.75 -19.51 -10.18
N LEU A 8 -20.00 -19.89 -10.31
CA LEU A 8 -20.49 -21.25 -10.13
C LEU A 8 -20.00 -22.11 -11.28
N GLY A 9 -18.94 -22.89 -11.04
CA GLY A 9 -18.51 -23.98 -11.88
C GLY A 9 -18.89 -25.29 -11.19
N ILE A 10 -19.85 -26.02 -11.75
CA ILE A 10 -20.16 -27.40 -11.38
C ILE A 10 -18.99 -28.26 -11.87
N GLY A 11 -18.17 -28.74 -10.96
CA GLY A 11 -17.07 -29.67 -11.25
C GLY A 11 -17.08 -30.81 -10.24
N ALA A 12 -17.07 -32.02 -10.77
CA ALA A 12 -17.20 -33.31 -10.11
C ALA A 12 -16.41 -33.42 -8.80
N LEU A 13 -17.09 -33.94 -7.78
CA LEU A 13 -16.54 -34.33 -6.48
C LEU A 13 -15.66 -35.57 -6.67
N ALA A 14 -14.36 -35.36 -6.87
CA ALA A 14 -13.38 -36.42 -6.67
C ALA A 14 -12.98 -36.35 -5.16
N ILE A 15 -13.48 -37.32 -4.39
CA ILE A 15 -13.05 -37.55 -3.01
C ILE A 15 -11.60 -38.05 -3.07
N VAL A 16 -10.65 -37.13 -3.02
CA VAL A 16 -9.27 -37.46 -2.69
C VAL A 16 -9.20 -37.57 -1.17
N THR A 17 -9.22 -38.78 -0.66
CA THR A 17 -8.82 -39.10 0.71
C THR A 17 -7.33 -38.75 0.86
N THR A 18 -7.03 -37.50 1.15
CA THR A 18 -5.73 -37.11 1.70
C THR A 18 -5.67 -37.72 3.09
N VAL A 19 -4.87 -38.76 3.24
CA VAL A 19 -4.36 -39.19 4.54
C VAL A 19 -3.61 -38.00 5.11
N VAL A 20 -4.26 -37.25 5.99
CA VAL A 20 -3.59 -36.28 6.85
C VAL A 20 -2.73 -37.12 7.80
N GLU A 21 -1.45 -37.32 7.43
CA GLU A 21 -0.47 -37.73 8.42
C GLU A 21 -0.50 -36.64 9.52
N VAL A 22 -1.08 -36.99 10.65
CA VAL A 22 -0.92 -36.22 11.88
C VAL A 22 0.57 -36.31 12.23
N VAL A 23 1.37 -35.38 11.66
CA VAL A 23 2.73 -35.16 12.09
C VAL A 23 2.61 -34.74 13.56
N SER A 24 2.95 -35.66 14.47
CA SER A 24 3.16 -35.33 15.86
C SER A 24 4.05 -34.10 15.90
N ALA A 25 3.48 -32.95 16.29
CA ALA A 25 4.20 -31.70 16.40
C ALA A 25 5.22 -31.85 17.53
N GLY A 26 6.38 -32.37 17.19
CA GLY A 26 7.56 -32.35 18.07
C GLY A 26 7.78 -30.90 18.48
N GLN A 27 8.01 -30.66 19.77
CA GLN A 27 8.22 -29.33 20.30
C GLN A 27 9.32 -28.62 19.51
N THR A 28 8.98 -27.55 18.80
CA THR A 28 9.94 -26.66 18.15
C THR A 28 10.66 -25.87 19.24
N ARG A 29 11.97 -25.99 19.30
CA ARG A 29 12.81 -25.29 20.28
C ARG A 29 13.61 -24.19 19.58
N SER A 30 13.49 -22.96 20.05
CA SER A 30 14.35 -21.86 19.61
C SER A 30 15.74 -21.96 20.24
N LEU A 31 16.78 -21.88 19.45
CA LEU A 31 18.17 -21.98 19.88
C LEU A 31 18.78 -20.58 20.02
N VAL A 32 18.45 -19.87 21.10
CA VAL A 32 18.76 -18.45 21.32
C VAL A 32 20.26 -18.12 21.45
N ASP A 33 21.07 -19.07 21.89
CA ASP A 33 22.53 -18.89 22.10
C ASP A 33 23.39 -19.49 20.96
N GLU A 34 22.72 -20.13 20.01
CA GLU A 34 23.40 -20.79 18.91
C GLU A 34 24.07 -19.79 17.98
N PRO A 35 25.35 -19.97 17.60
CA PRO A 35 26.00 -19.13 16.61
C PRO A 35 25.24 -19.16 15.28
N GLY A 36 24.85 -18.01 14.80
CA GLY A 36 24.27 -17.81 13.47
C GLY A 36 25.33 -17.37 12.47
N THR A 37 24.90 -17.18 11.23
CA THR A 37 25.77 -16.78 10.13
C THR A 37 25.19 -15.61 9.35
N TRP A 38 26.05 -14.80 8.77
CA TRP A 38 25.69 -13.92 7.68
C TRP A 38 25.68 -14.69 6.37
N LYS A 39 24.52 -14.83 5.75
CA LYS A 39 24.42 -15.46 4.43
C LYS A 39 25.08 -14.57 3.37
N PRO A 40 25.59 -15.15 2.27
CA PRO A 40 26.14 -14.39 1.15
C PRO A 40 25.10 -13.40 0.60
N TRP A 41 25.58 -12.24 0.15
CA TRP A 41 24.73 -11.30 -0.59
C TRP A 41 24.15 -11.96 -1.84
N LYS A 42 22.84 -11.83 -2.02
CA LYS A 42 22.20 -12.24 -3.27
C LYS A 42 22.20 -11.06 -4.24
N PRO A 43 22.78 -11.20 -5.44
CA PRO A 43 22.67 -10.16 -6.47
C PRO A 43 21.20 -9.85 -6.69
N PHE A 44 20.84 -8.57 -6.68
CA PHE A 44 19.46 -8.24 -6.92
C PHE A 44 19.15 -8.21 -8.41
N ALA A 45 18.09 -8.93 -8.80
CA ALA A 45 17.55 -8.81 -10.13
C ALA A 45 16.68 -7.56 -10.16
N ALA A 46 17.15 -6.49 -10.82
CA ALA A 46 16.32 -5.35 -11.08
C ALA A 46 15.12 -5.81 -11.93
N ILE A 47 13.90 -5.55 -11.44
CA ILE A 47 12.68 -5.84 -12.18
C ILE A 47 12.73 -5.06 -13.49
N ALA A 48 12.47 -5.72 -14.63
CA ALA A 48 12.60 -5.10 -15.96
C ALA A 48 11.74 -3.84 -16.11
N SER A 49 10.51 -3.86 -15.58
CA SER A 49 9.63 -2.69 -15.50
C SER A 49 10.27 -1.55 -14.68
N ALA A 50 10.80 -1.83 -13.50
CA ALA A 50 11.43 -0.82 -12.66
C ALA A 50 12.64 -0.17 -13.34
N ARG A 51 13.44 -0.94 -14.09
CA ARG A 51 14.54 -0.40 -14.90
C ARG A 51 14.05 0.53 -16.00
N GLN A 52 13.00 0.13 -16.72
CA GLN A 52 12.42 0.91 -17.79
C GLN A 52 11.79 2.20 -17.25
N GLU A 53 10.99 2.08 -16.19
CA GLU A 53 10.32 3.21 -15.54
C GLU A 53 11.32 4.24 -14.99
N ARG A 54 12.47 3.80 -14.50
CA ARG A 54 13.53 4.65 -13.99
C ARG A 54 14.57 5.04 -15.04
N ALA A 55 14.40 4.66 -16.31
CA ALA A 55 15.40 4.85 -17.36
C ALA A 55 16.81 4.39 -16.90
N ALA A 56 16.90 3.20 -16.30
CA ALA A 56 18.12 2.68 -15.69
C ALA A 56 18.87 1.75 -16.65
N THR A 57 20.11 2.11 -16.98
CA THR A 57 21.01 1.22 -17.72
C THR A 57 21.57 0.11 -16.83
N PRO A 58 22.02 -1.04 -17.38
CA PRO A 58 22.67 -2.08 -16.59
C PRO A 58 23.89 -1.58 -15.79
N ALA A 59 24.68 -0.67 -16.35
CA ALA A 59 25.82 -0.08 -15.66
C ALA A 59 25.39 0.75 -14.44
N LEU A 60 24.33 1.55 -14.60
CA LEU A 60 23.76 2.35 -13.51
C LEU A 60 23.16 1.48 -12.40
N VAL A 61 22.46 0.40 -12.78
CA VAL A 61 21.91 -0.58 -11.81
C VAL A 61 23.05 -1.24 -11.04
N LYS A 62 24.12 -1.66 -11.71
CA LYS A 62 25.30 -2.26 -11.06
C LYS A 62 26.01 -1.27 -10.12
N ALA A 63 26.11 0.00 -10.51
CA ALA A 63 26.66 1.04 -9.64
C ALA A 63 25.80 1.24 -8.37
N PHE A 64 24.48 1.26 -8.52
CA PHE A 64 23.55 1.37 -7.39
C PHE A 64 23.61 0.12 -6.48
N GLU A 65 23.74 -1.06 -7.04
CA GLU A 65 23.96 -2.28 -6.26
C GLU A 65 25.28 -2.20 -5.44
N GLY A 66 26.32 -1.62 -6.02
CA GLY A 66 27.57 -1.34 -5.30
C GLY A 66 27.38 -0.44 -4.08
N GLU A 67 26.52 0.57 -4.18
CA GLU A 67 26.17 1.43 -3.04
C GLU A 67 25.36 0.65 -1.98
N LEU A 68 24.42 -0.21 -2.36
CA LEU A 68 23.72 -1.07 -1.39
C LEU A 68 24.65 -2.07 -0.70
N LEU A 69 25.65 -2.60 -1.41
CA LEU A 69 26.70 -3.44 -0.81
C LEU A 69 27.56 -2.66 0.18
N ALA A 70 27.85 -1.38 -0.09
CA ALA A 70 28.55 -0.52 0.87
C ALA A 70 27.71 -0.31 2.13
N LEU A 71 26.41 -0.03 2.00
CA LEU A 71 25.48 0.03 3.13
C LEU A 71 25.45 -1.30 3.90
N ASN A 72 25.33 -2.43 3.21
CA ASN A 72 25.38 -3.76 3.84
C ASN A 72 26.67 -3.96 4.67
N THR A 73 27.80 -3.47 4.16
CA THR A 73 29.09 -3.55 4.87
C THR A 73 29.07 -2.72 6.15
N ILE A 74 28.42 -1.55 6.14
CA ILE A 74 28.24 -0.73 7.36
C ILE A 74 27.38 -1.48 8.36
N LEU A 75 26.23 -2.03 7.94
CA LEU A 75 25.30 -2.75 8.82
C LEU A 75 25.95 -4.00 9.45
N ARG A 76 26.78 -4.72 8.72
CA ARG A 76 27.50 -5.90 9.23
C ARG A 76 28.46 -5.59 10.38
N ARG A 77 28.86 -4.34 10.54
CA ARG A 77 29.74 -3.90 11.64
C ARG A 77 28.98 -3.57 12.93
N ALA A 78 27.65 -3.49 12.88
CA ALA A 78 26.84 -3.25 14.07
C ALA A 78 27.07 -4.38 15.08
N THR A 79 27.49 -4.02 16.30
CA THR A 79 28.00 -5.00 17.28
C THR A 79 27.00 -6.10 17.61
N ALA A 80 25.73 -5.78 17.64
CA ALA A 80 24.68 -6.73 17.96
C ALA A 80 24.46 -7.81 16.89
N VAL A 81 24.85 -7.55 15.65
CA VAL A 81 24.64 -8.47 14.51
C VAL A 81 25.95 -8.90 13.83
N ALA A 82 27.09 -8.35 14.22
CA ALA A 82 28.41 -8.73 13.67
C ALA A 82 28.73 -10.22 13.91
N SER A 83 28.29 -10.76 15.05
CA SER A 83 28.37 -12.18 15.39
C SER A 83 26.99 -12.63 15.89
N PRO A 84 26.06 -12.93 14.99
CA PRO A 84 24.68 -13.21 15.37
C PRO A 84 24.58 -14.46 16.24
N LYS A 85 23.69 -14.40 17.25
CA LYS A 85 23.39 -15.52 18.16
C LYS A 85 21.88 -15.76 18.20
N GLY A 86 21.48 -17.01 17.99
CA GLY A 86 20.08 -17.40 17.94
C GLY A 86 19.38 -17.09 16.61
N PHE A 87 20.08 -16.45 15.67
CA PHE A 87 19.56 -16.16 14.35
C PHE A 87 20.69 -16.08 13.31
N SER A 88 20.36 -16.37 12.06
CA SER A 88 21.21 -16.06 10.90
C SER A 88 20.70 -14.80 10.21
N VAL A 89 21.59 -14.05 9.56
CA VAL A 89 21.26 -12.82 8.85
C VAL A 89 21.32 -13.05 7.36
N GLU A 90 20.29 -12.60 6.66
CA GLU A 90 20.25 -12.52 5.21
C GLU A 90 19.95 -11.08 4.80
N THR A 91 20.66 -10.60 3.78
CA THR A 91 20.42 -9.28 3.20
C THR A 91 20.32 -9.37 1.70
N TRP A 92 19.42 -8.60 1.13
CA TRP A 92 19.26 -8.48 -0.32
C TRP A 92 18.83 -7.07 -0.70
N GLY A 93 19.16 -6.68 -1.92
CA GLY A 93 18.75 -5.40 -2.47
C GLY A 93 17.58 -5.51 -3.43
N ASN A 94 16.93 -4.39 -3.66
CA ASN A 94 15.92 -4.24 -4.70
C ASN A 94 16.00 -2.86 -5.35
N LEU A 95 15.53 -2.77 -6.59
CA LEU A 95 15.29 -1.51 -7.28
C LEU A 95 13.80 -1.19 -7.17
N ALA A 96 13.46 -0.04 -6.64
CA ALA A 96 12.08 0.40 -6.56
C ALA A 96 11.51 0.69 -7.96
N GLY A 97 10.27 0.28 -8.18
CA GLY A 97 9.49 0.67 -9.35
C GLY A 97 9.19 2.17 -9.34
N TYR A 98 8.81 2.66 -10.51
CA TYR A 98 8.30 4.00 -10.66
C TYR A 98 6.85 4.08 -10.19
N ARG A 99 6.47 5.21 -9.59
CA ARG A 99 5.06 5.52 -9.31
C ARG A 99 4.58 6.58 -10.31
N PRO A 100 3.46 6.35 -11.02
CA PRO A 100 2.92 7.32 -11.98
C PRO A 100 2.78 8.74 -11.43
N THR A 101 2.50 8.86 -10.14
CA THR A 101 2.42 10.12 -9.41
C THR A 101 3.72 10.92 -9.34
N GLU A 102 4.87 10.28 -9.54
CA GLU A 102 6.15 10.97 -9.64
C GLU A 102 6.29 11.77 -10.96
N HIS A 103 5.32 11.66 -11.88
CA HIS A 103 5.22 12.44 -13.11
C HIS A 103 4.04 13.44 -13.09
N ALA A 104 3.50 13.77 -11.94
CA ALA A 104 2.52 14.83 -11.85
C ALA A 104 3.08 16.12 -12.47
N PRO A 105 2.24 16.97 -13.09
CA PRO A 105 2.69 18.22 -13.70
C PRO A 105 3.61 19.03 -12.77
N GLY A 106 4.78 19.40 -13.25
CA GLY A 106 5.80 20.12 -12.47
C GLY A 106 6.76 19.24 -11.67
N GLN A 107 6.61 17.92 -11.71
CA GLN A 107 7.58 16.99 -11.11
C GLN A 107 8.68 16.63 -12.14
N PRO A 108 9.92 16.35 -11.68
CA PRO A 108 11.00 15.96 -12.57
C PRO A 108 10.73 14.60 -13.21
N ALA A 109 11.20 14.40 -14.43
CA ALA A 109 11.14 13.11 -15.09
C ALA A 109 11.94 12.05 -14.31
N ALA A 110 11.51 10.78 -14.34
CA ALA A 110 12.20 9.69 -13.65
C ALA A 110 13.68 9.57 -14.06
N ALA A 111 14.01 9.94 -15.29
CA ALA A 111 15.40 9.98 -15.78
C ALA A 111 16.28 11.04 -15.10
N GLU A 112 15.68 12.03 -14.46
CA GLU A 112 16.38 13.11 -13.73
C GLU A 112 16.55 12.79 -12.24
N LEU A 113 15.84 11.81 -11.73
CA LEU A 113 15.88 11.43 -10.32
C LEU A 113 16.99 10.40 -10.06
N PRO A 114 17.55 10.35 -8.86
CA PRO A 114 18.44 9.26 -8.48
C PRO A 114 17.69 7.93 -8.55
N LEU A 115 18.42 6.84 -8.73
CA LEU A 115 17.83 5.51 -8.59
C LEU A 115 17.32 5.34 -7.16
N ALA A 116 16.11 4.81 -7.06
CA ALA A 116 15.48 4.47 -5.81
C ALA A 116 15.43 2.95 -5.67
N GLY A 117 15.64 2.48 -4.47
CA GLY A 117 15.65 1.06 -4.16
C GLY A 117 15.78 0.84 -2.67
N GLY A 118 16.33 -0.26 -2.27
CA GLY A 118 16.57 -0.50 -0.86
C GLY A 118 17.34 -1.78 -0.59
N LEU A 119 17.77 -1.87 0.64
CA LEU A 119 18.34 -3.07 1.24
C LEU A 119 17.33 -3.62 2.24
N THR A 120 17.03 -4.89 2.14
CA THR A 120 16.24 -5.62 3.14
C THR A 120 17.19 -6.40 4.04
N PHE A 121 16.99 -6.27 5.34
CA PHE A 121 17.65 -7.05 6.38
C PHE A 121 16.65 -8.01 7.00
N GLY A 122 16.97 -9.29 7.03
CA GLY A 122 16.18 -10.32 7.68
C GLY A 122 17.03 -11.08 8.70
N ALA A 123 16.51 -11.18 9.93
CA ALA A 123 17.10 -12.01 10.98
C ALA A 123 16.25 -13.27 11.16
N PHE A 124 16.75 -14.40 10.69
CA PHE A 124 16.08 -15.69 10.68
C PHE A 124 16.42 -16.48 11.94
N PRO A 125 15.47 -16.70 12.86
CA PRO A 125 15.73 -17.45 14.08
C PRO A 125 16.18 -18.88 13.78
N ILE A 126 17.06 -19.42 14.62
CA ILE A 126 17.51 -20.80 14.52
C ILE A 126 16.62 -21.66 15.40
N PHE A 127 16.00 -22.68 14.79
CA PHE A 127 15.13 -23.63 15.44
C PHE A 127 15.65 -25.05 15.35
N GLU A 128 15.31 -25.85 16.34
CA GLU A 128 15.48 -27.30 16.35
C GLU A 128 14.11 -27.94 16.52
N TYR A 129 13.82 -28.94 15.71
CA TYR A 129 12.60 -29.74 15.81
C TYR A 129 12.81 -31.17 15.34
N GLN A 130 11.90 -32.06 15.72
CA GLN A 130 11.93 -33.46 15.31
C GLN A 130 11.07 -33.66 14.07
N ARG A 131 11.63 -34.29 13.03
CA ARG A 131 10.90 -34.71 11.84
C ARG A 131 11.32 -36.10 11.44
N ASN A 132 10.36 -37.03 11.40
CA ASN A 132 10.60 -38.44 11.07
C ASN A 132 11.72 -39.08 11.92
N GLY A 133 11.70 -38.82 13.23
CA GLY A 133 12.69 -39.35 14.19
C GLY A 133 14.09 -38.72 14.08
N LYS A 134 14.28 -37.71 13.24
CA LYS A 134 15.55 -36.99 13.09
C LYS A 134 15.42 -35.59 13.68
N THR A 135 16.43 -35.16 14.41
CA THR A 135 16.58 -33.77 14.82
C THR A 135 16.99 -32.93 13.61
N ILE A 136 16.17 -31.96 13.26
CA ILE A 136 16.43 -30.98 12.18
C ILE A 136 16.70 -29.65 12.81
N ARG A 137 17.74 -28.98 12.33
CA ARG A 137 18.09 -27.63 12.72
C ARG A 137 18.04 -26.74 11.46
N GLU A 138 17.26 -25.67 11.55
CA GLU A 138 17.05 -24.73 10.44
C GLU A 138 17.05 -23.30 10.96
N ASP A 139 17.52 -22.37 10.09
CA ASP A 139 17.42 -20.94 10.26
C ASP A 139 16.37 -20.37 9.29
N THR A 140 15.22 -21.03 9.23
CA THR A 140 14.09 -20.67 8.38
C THR A 140 12.90 -20.29 9.23
N GLY A 141 11.90 -19.70 8.62
CA GLY A 141 10.65 -19.35 9.29
C GLY A 141 10.28 -17.89 9.16
N GLU A 142 9.27 -17.48 9.88
CA GLU A 142 8.83 -16.10 9.89
C GLU A 142 9.89 -15.21 10.56
N THR A 143 10.22 -14.11 9.88
CA THR A 143 11.12 -13.08 10.41
C THR A 143 10.50 -11.71 10.18
N GLU A 144 10.84 -10.78 11.06
CA GLU A 144 10.53 -9.37 10.83
C GLU A 144 11.62 -8.77 9.94
N LEU A 145 11.20 -8.27 8.78
CA LEU A 145 12.11 -7.65 7.83
C LEU A 145 12.30 -6.16 8.16
N GLN A 146 13.54 -5.71 8.15
CA GLN A 146 13.88 -4.30 8.23
C GLN A 146 14.28 -3.80 6.85
N LEU A 147 13.63 -2.75 6.37
CA LEU A 147 13.91 -2.15 5.08
C LEU A 147 14.72 -0.87 5.25
N PHE A 148 15.79 -0.75 4.50
CA PHE A 148 16.59 0.48 4.35
C PHE A 148 16.29 1.04 2.96
N LEU A 149 15.32 1.94 2.87
CA LEU A 149 14.83 2.52 1.62
C LEU A 149 15.73 3.69 1.21
N VAL A 150 16.39 3.56 0.07
CA VAL A 150 17.35 4.54 -0.45
C VAL A 150 16.69 5.38 -1.52
N ASN A 151 16.82 6.71 -1.42
CA ASN A 151 16.27 7.69 -2.35
C ASN A 151 14.76 7.58 -2.58
N GLN A 152 14.02 7.11 -1.57
CA GLN A 152 12.57 7.01 -1.59
C GLN A 152 11.98 8.00 -0.60
N ILE A 153 11.28 9.02 -1.09
CA ILE A 153 10.65 10.08 -0.27
C ILE A 153 9.15 10.22 -0.54
N GLY A 154 8.59 9.32 -1.35
CA GLY A 154 7.19 9.36 -1.78
C GLY A 154 6.20 8.89 -0.73
N ARG A 155 4.92 9.02 -1.08
CA ARG A 155 3.80 8.51 -0.29
C ARG A 155 3.96 7.01 0.04
N GLY A 156 3.71 6.64 1.29
CA GLY A 156 3.73 5.25 1.76
C GLY A 156 5.14 4.72 2.10
N VAL A 157 6.18 5.54 1.98
CA VAL A 157 7.52 5.23 2.49
C VAL A 157 7.56 5.43 4.01
N ILE A 158 6.85 6.46 4.49
CA ILE A 158 6.58 6.71 5.91
C ILE A 158 5.06 6.70 6.06
N ASP A 159 4.53 5.97 7.03
CA ASP A 159 3.09 5.99 7.30
C ASP A 159 2.70 7.38 7.80
N SER A 160 2.07 8.13 6.92
CA SER A 160 1.66 9.51 7.12
C SER A 160 0.15 9.68 7.31
N GLY A 161 -0.58 8.57 7.38
CA GLY A 161 -2.03 8.58 7.43
C GLY A 161 -2.70 8.85 6.08
N ASN A 162 -4.00 8.59 6.01
CA ASN A 162 -4.80 8.74 4.80
C ASN A 162 -5.73 9.95 4.91
N VAL A 163 -6.00 10.59 3.78
CA VAL A 163 -7.04 11.61 3.60
C VAL A 163 -8.21 10.95 2.86
N PRO A 164 -9.30 10.58 3.55
CA PRO A 164 -10.38 9.80 2.95
C PRO A 164 -11.03 10.47 1.74
N GLU A 165 -11.07 11.81 1.70
CA GLU A 165 -11.65 12.61 0.63
C GLU A 165 -10.91 12.46 -0.70
N TRP A 166 -9.67 11.99 -0.67
CA TRP A 166 -8.88 11.72 -1.87
C TRP A 166 -9.20 10.36 -2.50
N GLY A 167 -9.93 9.50 -1.79
CA GLY A 167 -10.31 8.19 -2.31
C GLY A 167 -9.11 7.31 -2.65
N SER A 168 -9.26 6.52 -3.73
CA SER A 168 -8.24 5.59 -4.23
C SER A 168 -7.49 6.12 -5.46
N ILE A 169 -7.65 7.40 -5.80
CA ILE A 169 -6.91 7.96 -6.95
C ILE A 169 -5.41 7.97 -6.68
N ASP A 170 -4.65 7.84 -7.74
CA ASP A 170 -3.21 7.93 -7.65
C ASP A 170 -2.77 9.40 -7.58
N HIS A 171 -2.02 9.74 -6.54
CA HIS A 171 -1.47 11.08 -6.29
C HIS A 171 -0.25 11.00 -5.37
N ASP A 172 0.57 12.05 -5.38
CA ASP A 172 1.80 12.15 -4.60
C ASP A 172 1.66 12.86 -3.23
N ALA A 173 0.46 13.36 -2.93
CA ALA A 173 0.19 14.12 -1.71
C ALA A 173 -0.16 13.22 -0.51
N PHE A 174 0.20 13.67 0.71
CA PHE A 174 -0.07 12.97 1.97
C PHE A 174 -0.03 13.93 3.16
N LEU A 175 -0.46 13.45 4.34
CA LEU A 175 -0.27 14.18 5.59
C LEU A 175 1.23 14.29 5.88
N GLN A 176 1.70 15.47 6.27
CA GLN A 176 3.12 15.68 6.58
C GLN A 176 3.56 14.73 7.69
N PRO A 177 4.59 13.91 7.49
CA PRO A 177 5.19 13.17 8.57
C PRO A 177 5.75 14.13 9.61
N LEU A 178 5.27 14.03 10.84
CA LEU A 178 5.80 14.81 11.96
C LEU A 178 6.71 13.93 12.81
N PRO A 179 7.80 14.48 13.35
CA PRO A 179 8.65 13.73 14.26
C PRO A 179 7.86 13.43 15.55
N ILE A 180 7.78 12.15 15.91
CA ILE A 180 7.05 11.64 17.09
C ILE A 180 7.99 11.16 18.19
N GLY A 181 9.28 11.42 18.06
CA GLY A 181 10.33 11.04 19.00
C GLY A 181 11.62 10.68 18.29
N GLU A 182 12.50 10.00 19.01
CA GLU A 182 13.80 9.54 18.52
C GLU A 182 14.01 8.06 18.85
N VAL A 183 14.75 7.37 18.00
CA VAL A 183 15.24 6.01 18.23
C VAL A 183 16.72 5.98 17.83
N ALA A 184 17.59 5.60 18.75
CA ALA A 184 19.05 5.56 18.53
C ALA A 184 19.63 6.89 17.99
N GLY A 185 19.12 8.03 18.46
CA GLY A 185 19.54 9.38 18.01
C GLY A 185 19.09 9.75 16.60
N LEU A 186 18.15 8.99 16.03
CA LEU A 186 17.51 9.29 14.75
C LEU A 186 16.07 9.77 14.95
N PRO A 187 15.64 10.83 14.26
CA PRO A 187 14.27 11.28 14.32
C PRO A 187 13.33 10.23 13.74
N ARG A 188 12.27 9.92 14.47
CA ARG A 188 11.22 8.99 14.07
C ARG A 188 10.04 9.76 13.51
N TYR A 189 9.66 9.44 12.28
CA TYR A 189 8.49 9.96 11.57
C TYR A 189 7.52 8.81 11.31
N GLY A 190 6.41 8.76 12.05
CA GLY A 190 5.47 7.64 11.93
C GLY A 190 6.17 6.30 12.17
N ASP A 191 6.17 5.42 11.15
CA ASP A 191 6.81 4.10 11.19
C ASP A 191 8.24 4.07 10.61
N GLY A 192 8.84 5.23 10.34
CA GLY A 192 10.17 5.32 9.73
C GLY A 192 11.17 6.15 10.54
N LEU A 193 12.44 5.74 10.50
CA LEU A 193 13.58 6.57 10.91
C LEU A 193 14.21 7.18 9.67
N VAL A 194 14.54 8.46 9.71
CA VAL A 194 15.07 9.18 8.55
C VAL A 194 16.54 9.56 8.79
N ILE A 195 17.40 9.17 7.85
CA ILE A 195 18.79 9.60 7.75
C ILE A 195 18.92 10.43 6.46
N ALA A 196 19.03 11.73 6.61
CA ALA A 196 19.11 12.69 5.52
C ALA A 196 19.93 13.89 5.96
N ARG A 197 20.41 14.71 5.00
CA ARG A 197 21.11 15.98 5.32
C ARG A 197 20.20 16.96 6.04
N ASP A 198 18.98 17.09 5.53
CA ASP A 198 17.91 17.89 6.13
C ASP A 198 16.59 17.11 6.01
N PRO A 199 16.20 16.36 7.06
CA PRO A 199 14.95 15.61 7.03
C PRO A 199 13.69 16.49 6.83
N ALA A 200 13.70 17.74 7.27
CA ALA A 200 12.57 18.65 7.12
C ALA A 200 12.35 19.07 5.65
N ALA A 201 13.42 19.10 4.85
CA ALA A 201 13.37 19.48 3.45
C ALA A 201 12.90 18.36 2.50
N LEU A 202 12.63 17.14 3.01
CA LEU A 202 12.18 16.03 2.19
C LEU A 202 10.77 16.23 1.59
N TRP A 203 10.00 17.14 2.17
CA TRP A 203 8.61 17.38 1.79
C TRP A 203 8.36 18.89 1.60
N THR A 204 7.55 19.21 0.60
CA THR A 204 7.09 20.57 0.35
C THR A 204 5.61 20.71 0.68
N PRO A 205 5.17 21.85 1.23
CA PRO A 205 3.75 22.10 1.47
C PRO A 205 2.92 21.96 0.20
N LEU A 206 1.78 21.30 0.31
CA LEU A 206 0.78 21.23 -0.74
C LEU A 206 -0.09 22.48 -0.68
N SER A 207 -0.31 23.16 -1.81
CA SER A 207 -1.22 24.32 -1.83
C SER A 207 -2.68 23.87 -1.66
N LEU A 208 -3.53 24.78 -1.14
CA LEU A 208 -4.96 24.50 -0.96
C LEU A 208 -5.61 24.16 -2.30
N ARG A 209 -5.26 24.86 -3.38
CA ARG A 209 -5.73 24.56 -4.74
C ARG A 209 -5.37 23.12 -5.13
N ALA A 210 -4.11 22.73 -4.98
CA ALA A 210 -3.66 21.40 -5.36
C ALA A 210 -4.32 20.28 -4.52
N ALA A 211 -4.56 20.52 -3.22
CA ALA A 211 -5.29 19.59 -2.38
C ALA A 211 -6.74 19.39 -2.84
N LEU A 212 -7.41 20.48 -3.22
CA LEU A 212 -8.79 20.45 -3.74
C LEU A 212 -8.87 19.85 -5.14
N ASP A 213 -7.87 20.06 -6.00
CA ASP A 213 -7.81 19.41 -7.32
C ASP A 213 -7.75 17.88 -7.20
N ILE A 214 -7.08 17.36 -6.16
CA ILE A 214 -7.07 15.91 -5.86
C ILE A 214 -8.49 15.46 -5.47
N VAL A 215 -9.18 16.20 -4.60
CA VAL A 215 -10.58 15.91 -4.22
C VAL A 215 -11.48 15.96 -5.45
N GLY A 216 -11.34 16.98 -6.30
CA GLY A 216 -12.12 17.13 -7.53
C GLY A 216 -11.96 15.93 -8.47
N LYS A 217 -10.73 15.46 -8.66
CA LYS A 217 -10.46 14.24 -9.45
C LYS A 217 -11.12 13.00 -8.84
N ALA A 218 -11.06 12.84 -7.52
CA ALA A 218 -11.72 11.72 -6.84
C ALA A 218 -13.23 11.75 -7.05
N ARG A 219 -13.85 12.93 -6.91
CA ARG A 219 -15.29 13.11 -7.15
C ARG A 219 -15.67 12.91 -8.61
N GLN A 220 -14.85 13.35 -9.56
CA GLN A 220 -15.09 13.09 -10.99
C GLN A 220 -15.09 11.60 -11.29
N LEU A 221 -14.13 10.83 -10.79
CA LEU A 221 -14.09 9.38 -10.97
C LEU A 221 -15.29 8.68 -10.33
N GLU A 222 -15.78 9.18 -9.20
CA GLU A 222 -17.02 8.69 -8.57
C GLU A 222 -18.23 8.93 -9.48
N VAL A 223 -18.35 10.13 -10.06
CA VAL A 223 -19.40 10.48 -11.02
C VAL A 223 -19.33 9.59 -12.26
N ASP A 224 -18.14 9.46 -12.88
CA ASP A 224 -17.93 8.64 -14.07
C ASP A 224 -18.31 7.17 -13.83
N GLY A 225 -17.94 6.62 -12.67
CA GLY A 225 -18.30 5.25 -12.28
C GLY A 225 -19.81 5.05 -12.09
N LEU A 226 -20.47 6.01 -11.45
CA LEU A 226 -21.92 5.98 -11.26
C LEU A 226 -22.67 6.19 -12.57
N GLU A 227 -22.21 7.03 -13.48
CA GLU A 227 -22.78 7.19 -14.82
C GLU A 227 -22.72 5.88 -15.62
N GLN A 228 -21.57 5.18 -15.59
CA GLN A 228 -21.44 3.88 -16.22
C GLN A 228 -22.39 2.85 -15.59
N ASN A 229 -22.54 2.85 -14.26
CA ASN A 229 -23.47 1.96 -13.58
C ASN A 229 -24.94 2.27 -13.98
N VAL A 230 -25.35 3.53 -13.93
CA VAL A 230 -26.72 3.95 -14.36
C VAL A 230 -26.97 3.54 -15.82
N LYS A 231 -26.01 3.72 -16.71
CA LYS A 231 -26.11 3.28 -18.12
C LYS A 231 -26.29 1.76 -18.23
N ALA A 232 -25.52 0.98 -17.48
CA ALA A 232 -25.62 -0.48 -17.48
C ALA A 232 -26.96 -0.96 -16.93
N VAL A 233 -27.43 -0.38 -15.82
CA VAL A 233 -28.76 -0.70 -15.24
C VAL A 233 -29.89 -0.31 -16.19
N THR A 234 -29.79 0.83 -16.87
CA THR A 234 -30.78 1.26 -17.87
C THR A 234 -30.83 0.28 -19.04
N ALA A 235 -29.69 -0.15 -19.56
CA ALA A 235 -29.63 -1.15 -20.62
C ALA A 235 -30.24 -2.48 -20.19
N ARG A 236 -29.96 -2.92 -18.96
CA ARG A 236 -30.56 -4.15 -18.40
C ARG A 236 -32.07 -4.02 -18.24
N LEU A 237 -32.56 -2.90 -17.75
CA LEU A 237 -33.98 -2.63 -17.63
C LEU A 237 -34.68 -2.66 -18.99
N ALA A 238 -34.06 -2.11 -20.04
CA ALA A 238 -34.60 -2.17 -21.40
C ALA A 238 -34.77 -3.63 -21.89
N VAL A 239 -33.77 -4.51 -21.62
CA VAL A 239 -33.87 -5.94 -21.95
C VAL A 239 -34.98 -6.63 -21.16
N VAL A 240 -35.12 -6.36 -19.86
CA VAL A 240 -36.16 -6.97 -19.01
C VAL A 240 -37.57 -6.53 -19.47
N ARG A 241 -37.69 -5.30 -19.96
CA ARG A 241 -38.94 -4.75 -20.48
C ARG A 241 -39.28 -5.11 -21.92
N ASP A 242 -38.29 -5.63 -22.67
CA ASP A 242 -38.50 -6.05 -24.06
C ASP A 242 -39.50 -7.22 -24.13
N PRO A 243 -40.67 -7.06 -24.80
CA PRO A 243 -41.69 -8.11 -24.91
C PRO A 243 -41.17 -9.40 -25.55
N ALA A 244 -40.25 -9.28 -26.53
CA ALA A 244 -39.68 -10.46 -27.22
C ALA A 244 -38.74 -11.25 -26.32
N ALA A 245 -37.87 -10.51 -25.54
CA ALA A 245 -37.00 -11.15 -24.58
C ALA A 245 -37.78 -11.79 -23.42
N ARG A 246 -38.83 -11.15 -22.94
CA ARG A 246 -39.74 -11.71 -21.92
C ARG A 246 -40.44 -12.96 -22.39
N ALA A 247 -41.04 -12.93 -23.61
CA ALA A 247 -41.74 -14.08 -24.21
C ALA A 247 -40.75 -15.27 -24.40
N LYS A 248 -39.52 -14.98 -24.83
CA LYS A 248 -38.48 -16.00 -24.95
C LYS A 248 -38.16 -16.65 -23.60
N ARG A 249 -37.93 -15.84 -22.55
CA ARG A 249 -37.65 -16.36 -21.18
C ARG A 249 -38.77 -17.26 -20.66
N LEU A 250 -40.03 -16.91 -20.91
CA LEU A 250 -41.18 -17.73 -20.52
C LEU A 250 -41.27 -19.02 -21.31
N LYS A 251 -41.06 -18.98 -22.63
CA LYS A 251 -40.99 -20.16 -23.48
C LYS A 251 -39.85 -21.11 -23.07
N ASP A 252 -38.67 -20.58 -22.77
CA ASP A 252 -37.53 -21.38 -22.29
C ASP A 252 -37.85 -22.00 -20.91
N ALA A 253 -38.57 -21.28 -20.04
CA ALA A 253 -39.04 -21.79 -18.74
C ALA A 253 -40.10 -22.90 -18.90
N GLU A 254 -41.06 -22.78 -19.84
CA GLU A 254 -42.05 -23.82 -20.17
C GLU A 254 -41.37 -25.11 -20.66
N ALA A 255 -40.37 -24.96 -21.54
CA ALA A 255 -39.60 -26.10 -22.05
C ALA A 255 -38.80 -26.78 -20.89
N ALA A 256 -38.18 -26.01 -20.03
CA ALA A 256 -37.44 -26.54 -18.87
C ALA A 256 -38.37 -27.23 -17.85
N ALA A 257 -39.59 -26.71 -17.67
CA ALA A 257 -40.59 -27.27 -16.76
C ALA A 257 -41.26 -28.54 -17.23
N ALA A 258 -41.16 -28.90 -18.50
CA ALA A 258 -41.91 -30.01 -19.12
C ALA A 258 -41.70 -31.38 -18.39
N THR A 259 -40.55 -31.55 -17.73
CA THR A 259 -40.22 -32.78 -16.97
C THR A 259 -40.38 -32.61 -15.45
N MET A 260 -40.87 -31.46 -14.97
CA MET A 260 -41.00 -31.18 -13.55
C MET A 260 -42.37 -31.66 -12.98
N PRO A 261 -42.48 -32.01 -11.71
CA PRO A 261 -43.73 -32.42 -11.08
C PRO A 261 -44.83 -31.36 -11.12
N ASN A 262 -44.48 -30.07 -11.15
CA ASN A 262 -45.41 -28.95 -11.20
C ASN A 262 -44.95 -27.87 -12.18
N PRO A 263 -45.13 -28.03 -13.49
CA PRO A 263 -44.65 -27.13 -14.53
C PRO A 263 -45.20 -25.69 -14.38
N GLN A 264 -46.47 -25.58 -14.07
CA GLN A 264 -47.16 -24.28 -14.01
C GLN A 264 -46.62 -23.41 -12.82
N ALA A 265 -46.35 -24.03 -11.68
CA ALA A 265 -45.74 -23.33 -10.54
C ALA A 265 -44.36 -22.77 -10.87
N PHE A 266 -43.55 -23.51 -11.62
CA PHE A 266 -42.24 -23.08 -12.05
C PHE A 266 -42.32 -21.87 -13.01
N VAL A 267 -43.17 -21.94 -14.04
CA VAL A 267 -43.39 -20.83 -14.98
C VAL A 267 -43.86 -19.56 -14.23
N LYS A 268 -44.80 -19.70 -13.31
CA LYS A 268 -45.28 -18.60 -12.47
C LYS A 268 -44.15 -18.00 -11.59
N GLN A 269 -43.27 -18.84 -11.09
CA GLN A 269 -42.09 -18.37 -10.32
C GLN A 269 -41.13 -17.56 -11.21
N ILE A 270 -40.93 -17.95 -12.48
CA ILE A 270 -40.12 -17.18 -13.44
C ILE A 270 -40.78 -15.86 -13.78
N GLU A 271 -42.10 -15.81 -13.99
CA GLU A 271 -42.83 -14.55 -14.20
C GLU A 271 -42.64 -13.59 -13.02
N GLU A 272 -42.82 -14.08 -11.80
CA GLU A 272 -42.62 -13.29 -10.59
C GLU A 272 -41.16 -12.81 -10.47
N SER A 273 -40.17 -13.65 -10.81
CA SER A 273 -38.75 -13.26 -10.81
C SER A 273 -38.45 -12.12 -11.78
N ILE A 274 -39.05 -12.13 -12.97
CA ILE A 274 -38.95 -11.05 -13.96
C ILE A 274 -39.54 -9.74 -13.39
N ARG A 275 -40.72 -9.82 -12.75
CA ARG A 275 -41.36 -8.66 -12.11
C ARG A 275 -40.54 -8.06 -10.98
N VAL A 276 -39.97 -8.93 -10.13
CA VAL A 276 -39.08 -8.51 -9.03
C VAL A 276 -37.79 -7.89 -9.56
N GLU A 277 -37.19 -8.48 -10.61
CA GLU A 277 -36.02 -7.95 -11.28
C GLU A 277 -36.31 -6.55 -11.86
N GLU A 278 -37.43 -6.38 -12.58
CA GLU A 278 -37.81 -5.07 -13.13
C GLU A 278 -37.99 -4.02 -12.02
N ALA A 279 -38.71 -4.35 -10.95
CA ALA A 279 -38.91 -3.46 -9.83
C ALA A 279 -37.61 -3.05 -9.13
N ALA A 280 -36.68 -3.99 -8.98
CA ALA A 280 -35.35 -3.74 -8.42
C ALA A 280 -34.54 -2.78 -9.30
N LEU A 281 -34.51 -2.98 -10.63
CA LEU A 281 -33.81 -2.10 -11.56
C LEU A 281 -34.42 -0.69 -11.62
N VAL A 282 -35.75 -0.58 -11.55
CA VAL A 282 -36.44 0.74 -11.46
C VAL A 282 -36.05 1.45 -10.16
N LYS A 283 -36.02 0.73 -9.05
CA LYS A 283 -35.57 1.30 -7.76
C LYS A 283 -34.11 1.75 -7.81
N GLU A 284 -33.24 0.97 -8.47
CA GLU A 284 -31.81 1.31 -8.63
C GLU A 284 -31.62 2.61 -9.44
N LEU A 285 -32.49 2.89 -10.43
CA LEU A 285 -32.45 4.12 -11.22
C LEU A 285 -33.18 5.30 -10.58
N SER A 286 -33.82 5.11 -9.42
CA SER A 286 -34.58 6.15 -8.76
C SER A 286 -33.71 7.33 -8.32
N PRO A 287 -34.20 8.60 -8.48
CA PRO A 287 -33.49 9.76 -7.95
C PRO A 287 -33.43 9.81 -6.42
N THR A 288 -34.20 8.96 -5.74
CA THR A 288 -34.30 8.91 -4.28
C THR A 288 -33.61 7.65 -3.68
N ALA A 289 -33.15 6.72 -4.50
CA ALA A 289 -32.51 5.47 -4.06
C ALA A 289 -31.52 4.94 -5.11
N GLY A 290 -30.70 3.97 -4.73
CA GLY A 290 -29.80 3.26 -5.64
C GLY A 290 -28.79 4.14 -6.35
N ALA A 291 -28.36 3.68 -7.54
CA ALA A 291 -27.36 4.37 -8.36
C ALA A 291 -27.85 5.74 -8.87
N GLY A 292 -29.15 5.89 -9.13
CA GLY A 292 -29.72 7.16 -9.56
C GLY A 292 -29.53 8.26 -8.51
N LYS A 293 -29.85 7.97 -7.23
CA LYS A 293 -29.59 8.90 -6.12
C LYS A 293 -28.09 9.13 -5.94
N GLY A 294 -27.29 8.05 -5.97
CA GLY A 294 -25.84 8.14 -5.82
C GLY A 294 -25.22 9.10 -6.84
N LEU A 295 -25.64 9.04 -8.11
CA LEU A 295 -25.15 9.91 -9.17
C LEU A 295 -25.52 11.39 -8.92
N ILE A 296 -26.75 11.66 -8.45
CA ILE A 296 -27.16 13.03 -8.09
C ILE A 296 -26.30 13.58 -6.96
N ASP A 297 -26.09 12.78 -5.91
CA ASP A 297 -25.29 13.17 -4.74
C ASP A 297 -23.82 13.39 -5.11
N ALA A 298 -23.24 12.51 -5.94
CA ALA A 298 -21.86 12.63 -6.41
C ALA A 298 -21.65 13.89 -7.28
N ARG A 299 -22.57 14.18 -8.20
CA ARG A 299 -22.53 15.41 -9.02
C ARG A 299 -22.62 16.67 -8.16
N LYS A 300 -23.49 16.66 -7.14
CA LYS A 300 -23.57 17.77 -6.18
C LYS A 300 -22.25 17.95 -5.42
N ALA A 301 -21.64 16.87 -4.94
CA ALA A 301 -20.36 16.92 -4.24
C ALA A 301 -19.23 17.42 -5.15
N LEU A 302 -19.21 17.05 -6.43
CA LEU A 302 -18.27 17.56 -7.42
C LEU A 302 -18.47 19.06 -7.66
N ALA A 303 -19.71 19.52 -7.82
CA ALA A 303 -20.03 20.94 -7.99
C ALA A 303 -19.59 21.77 -6.78
N GLU A 304 -19.80 21.28 -5.54
CA GLU A 304 -19.32 21.96 -4.32
C GLU A 304 -17.81 22.22 -4.34
N VAL A 305 -17.01 21.24 -4.79
CA VAL A 305 -15.54 21.38 -4.90
C VAL A 305 -15.20 22.40 -5.98
N THR A 306 -15.82 22.29 -7.15
CA THR A 306 -15.57 23.17 -8.30
C THR A 306 -15.89 24.62 -7.97
N ASP A 307 -17.06 24.88 -7.38
CA ASP A 307 -17.49 26.19 -6.95
C ASP A 307 -16.59 26.78 -5.87
N TRP A 308 -16.13 25.93 -4.94
CA TRP A 308 -15.20 26.38 -3.93
C TRP A 308 -13.86 26.79 -4.53
N ILE A 309 -13.28 26.00 -5.44
CA ILE A 309 -12.04 26.34 -6.11
C ILE A 309 -12.18 27.66 -6.89
N ALA A 310 -13.32 27.85 -7.60
CA ALA A 310 -13.58 29.06 -8.35
C ALA A 310 -13.72 30.32 -7.46
N ALA A 311 -14.18 30.15 -6.23
CA ALA A 311 -14.36 31.25 -5.28
C ALA A 311 -13.08 31.63 -4.51
N LEU A 312 -12.00 30.81 -4.59
CA LEU A 312 -10.74 31.11 -3.90
C LEU A 312 -10.00 32.26 -4.60
N SER A 313 -9.53 33.22 -3.82
CA SER A 313 -8.57 34.22 -4.30
C SER A 313 -7.24 33.56 -4.70
N PRO A 314 -6.40 34.18 -5.54
CA PRO A 314 -5.08 33.67 -5.89
C PRO A 314 -4.20 33.41 -4.67
N ALA A 315 -4.28 34.23 -3.63
CA ALA A 315 -3.53 34.05 -2.39
C ALA A 315 -3.98 32.81 -1.62
N GLU A 316 -5.29 32.56 -1.51
CA GLU A 316 -5.83 31.35 -0.88
C GLU A 316 -5.50 30.09 -1.67
N GLN A 317 -5.55 30.15 -3.01
CA GLN A 317 -5.16 29.04 -3.86
C GLN A 317 -3.71 28.61 -3.65
N ALA A 318 -2.80 29.59 -3.48
CA ALA A 318 -1.37 29.36 -3.30
C ALA A 318 -1.00 29.03 -1.83
N ALA A 319 -1.87 29.31 -0.87
CA ALA A 319 -1.60 29.08 0.54
C ALA A 319 -1.32 27.58 0.82
N PRO A 320 -0.34 27.24 1.68
CA PRO A 320 -0.16 25.89 2.17
C PRO A 320 -1.46 25.34 2.75
N SER A 321 -1.76 24.08 2.52
CA SER A 321 -2.98 23.45 2.99
C SER A 321 -2.75 22.52 4.18
N CYS A 322 -3.80 22.30 4.94
CA CYS A 322 -3.85 21.29 5.97
C CYS A 322 -5.23 20.60 6.00
N TYR A 323 -5.27 19.45 6.67
CA TYR A 323 -6.44 18.58 6.76
C TYR A 323 -6.81 18.26 8.22
N THR A 324 -8.11 18.19 8.50
CA THR A 324 -8.65 17.65 9.76
C THR A 324 -9.87 16.77 9.53
N ALA A 325 -9.86 15.55 10.07
CA ALA A 325 -10.98 14.63 9.97
C ALA A 325 -12.26 15.14 10.68
N LYS A 326 -12.11 16.05 11.66
CA LYS A 326 -13.19 16.57 12.50
C LYS A 326 -13.97 17.74 11.88
N GLY A 327 -13.64 18.15 10.65
CA GLY A 327 -14.14 19.38 10.05
C GLY A 327 -15.62 19.40 9.64
N GLY A 328 -16.33 18.29 9.70
CA GLY A 328 -17.74 18.16 9.29
C GLY A 328 -17.95 18.32 7.77
N THR A 329 -17.89 19.54 7.25
CA THR A 329 -17.97 19.84 5.81
C THR A 329 -16.63 19.77 5.13
N LEU A 330 -16.59 19.69 3.80
CA LEU A 330 -15.35 19.72 3.03
C LEU A 330 -14.49 20.97 3.34
N ARG A 331 -15.11 22.15 3.38
CA ARG A 331 -14.44 23.40 3.77
C ARG A 331 -13.95 23.41 5.22
N GLY A 332 -14.61 22.67 6.11
CA GLY A 332 -14.14 22.47 7.47
C GLY A 332 -12.96 21.55 7.58
N LYS A 333 -12.83 20.57 6.65
CA LYS A 333 -11.76 19.58 6.63
C LYS A 333 -10.46 20.08 5.99
N PHE A 334 -10.54 20.82 4.89
CA PHE A 334 -9.38 21.42 4.22
C PHE A 334 -9.32 22.92 4.54
N ARG A 335 -8.15 23.41 4.92
CA ARG A 335 -7.94 24.82 5.29
C ARG A 335 -6.58 25.29 4.84
N ALA A 336 -6.39 26.60 4.78
CA ALA A 336 -5.07 27.19 4.71
C ALA A 336 -4.29 26.93 6.01
N ALA A 337 -3.03 26.53 5.88
CA ALA A 337 -2.12 26.36 7.01
C ALA A 337 -1.35 27.66 7.33
N PRO A 338 -0.93 27.90 8.58
CA PRO A 338 -1.22 27.09 9.75
C PRO A 338 -2.65 27.30 10.28
N SER A 339 -3.30 26.23 10.73
CA SER A 339 -4.62 26.29 11.35
C SER A 339 -4.67 25.33 12.55
N ALA A 340 -5.23 25.77 13.66
CA ALA A 340 -5.29 24.97 14.88
C ALA A 340 -6.02 23.63 14.66
N GLY A 341 -5.41 22.53 15.12
CA GLY A 341 -5.95 21.19 15.03
C GLY A 341 -6.02 20.62 13.60
N CYS A 342 -5.26 21.22 12.69
CA CYS A 342 -5.20 20.86 11.28
C CYS A 342 -3.79 20.32 10.96
N HIS A 343 -3.71 19.15 10.31
CA HIS A 343 -2.46 18.50 9.97
C HIS A 343 -1.98 18.96 8.59
N PRO A 344 -0.75 19.48 8.44
CA PRO A 344 -0.25 19.97 7.16
C PRO A 344 -0.28 18.91 6.07
N LEU A 345 -0.57 19.32 4.85
CA LEU A 345 -0.53 18.48 3.63
C LEU A 345 0.74 18.79 2.85
N VAL A 346 1.38 17.74 2.37
CA VAL A 346 2.66 17.84 1.66
C VAL A 346 2.72 16.92 0.45
N ARG A 347 3.76 17.14 -0.36
CA ARG A 347 4.22 16.22 -1.41
C ARG A 347 5.72 16.00 -1.31
N PRO A 348 6.28 14.96 -1.95
CA PRO A 348 7.72 14.76 -2.02
C PRO A 348 8.44 15.98 -2.61
N ASN A 349 9.54 16.37 -2.01
CA ASN A 349 10.40 17.43 -2.53
C ASN A 349 11.52 16.83 -3.40
N TYR A 350 11.26 16.60 -4.66
CA TYR A 350 12.28 16.07 -5.57
C TYR A 350 13.42 17.05 -5.85
N SER A 351 13.28 18.35 -5.50
CA SER A 351 14.38 19.32 -5.52
C SER A 351 15.41 19.08 -4.40
N TYR A 352 15.08 18.27 -3.42
CA TYR A 352 16.00 17.81 -2.40
C TYR A 352 17.22 17.10 -2.99
N PHE A 353 17.01 16.35 -4.07
CA PHE A 353 18.05 15.57 -4.68
C PHE A 353 19.03 16.44 -5.48
N ASN A 354 20.31 16.31 -5.16
CA ASN A 354 21.38 16.93 -5.92
C ASN A 354 21.56 16.22 -7.27
N LYS A 355 21.12 16.87 -8.34
CA LYS A 355 21.14 16.34 -9.72
C LYS A 355 22.55 16.32 -10.34
N THR A 356 23.55 16.94 -9.70
CA THR A 356 24.94 16.91 -10.18
C THR A 356 25.67 15.63 -9.82
N LEU A 357 25.12 14.87 -8.87
CA LEU A 357 25.67 13.58 -8.45
C LEU A 357 25.26 12.47 -9.43
N PRO A 358 26.08 11.39 -9.55
CA PRO A 358 25.66 10.19 -10.24
C PRO A 358 24.30 9.70 -9.72
N ARG A 359 23.43 9.28 -10.62
CA ARG A 359 22.08 8.81 -10.26
C ARG A 359 22.08 7.57 -9.35
N SER A 360 23.18 6.85 -9.25
CA SER A 360 23.38 5.77 -8.29
C SER A 360 23.67 6.25 -6.87
N SER A 361 23.98 7.55 -6.68
CA SER A 361 24.39 8.08 -5.38
C SER A 361 23.26 8.06 -4.37
N PRO A 362 23.49 7.53 -3.15
CA PRO A 362 22.53 7.61 -2.06
C PRO A 362 22.48 9.03 -1.49
N GLN A 363 21.29 9.54 -1.26
CA GLN A 363 21.10 10.90 -0.72
C GLN A 363 20.15 10.93 0.48
N VAL A 364 19.35 9.89 0.65
CA VAL A 364 18.47 9.69 1.80
C VAL A 364 18.30 8.21 2.07
N VAL A 365 18.20 7.84 3.34
CA VAL A 365 17.78 6.52 3.79
C VAL A 365 16.61 6.64 4.75
N ILE A 366 15.60 5.84 4.52
CA ILE A 366 14.48 5.67 5.46
C ILE A 366 14.45 4.21 5.90
N ILE A 367 14.46 3.99 7.21
CA ILE A 367 14.45 2.66 7.82
C ILE A 367 13.03 2.36 8.29
N THR A 368 12.40 1.30 7.78
CA THR A 368 11.00 0.96 8.07
C THR A 368 10.78 -0.57 7.93
N PRO A 369 9.79 -1.18 8.59
CA PRO A 369 8.95 -0.64 9.65
C PRO A 369 9.69 -0.55 10.97
N VAL A 370 9.44 0.48 11.77
CA VAL A 370 10.04 0.65 13.10
C VAL A 370 9.00 0.36 14.20
N ALA A 371 7.74 0.74 13.98
CA ALA A 371 6.67 0.64 14.97
C ALA A 371 6.50 -0.78 15.50
N ARG A 372 6.59 -1.81 14.63
CA ARG A 372 6.39 -3.21 15.04
C ARG A 372 7.31 -3.67 16.15
N CYS A 373 8.57 -3.21 16.16
CA CYS A 373 9.58 -3.68 17.10
C CYS A 373 9.89 -2.66 18.22
N PHE A 374 9.49 -1.39 18.08
CA PHE A 374 9.83 -0.32 19.02
C PHE A 374 8.63 0.27 19.77
N ASP A 375 7.42 0.11 19.27
CA ASP A 375 6.23 0.67 19.91
C ASP A 375 5.55 -0.37 20.80
N THR A 376 5.81 -0.31 22.10
CA THR A 376 5.24 -1.20 23.11
C THR A 376 3.74 -0.94 23.37
N SER A 377 3.21 0.21 22.94
CA SER A 377 1.80 0.58 23.10
C SER A 377 0.87 -0.07 22.07
N ASN A 378 1.41 -0.50 20.95
CA ASN A 378 0.64 -1.15 19.91
C ASN A 378 0.28 -2.58 20.32
N LYS A 379 -1.01 -2.92 20.25
CA LYS A 379 -1.52 -4.28 20.57
C LYS A 379 -0.87 -5.40 19.76
N TYR A 380 -0.26 -5.06 18.62
CA TYR A 380 0.49 -5.98 17.76
C TYR A 380 1.98 -6.11 18.16
N ASN A 381 2.46 -5.30 19.11
CA ASN A 381 3.88 -5.16 19.45
C ASN A 381 4.29 -5.72 20.80
N ARG A 382 3.44 -6.49 21.45
CA ARG A 382 3.93 -7.30 22.57
C ARG A 382 4.87 -8.34 21.97
N GLU A 383 6.08 -8.45 22.48
CA GLU A 383 7.06 -9.49 22.07
C GLU A 383 6.41 -10.89 21.99
N ALA A 384 5.41 -11.16 22.84
CA ALA A 384 4.60 -12.37 22.83
C ALA A 384 3.64 -12.51 21.64
N ASN A 385 3.31 -11.43 20.94
CA ASN A 385 2.35 -11.42 19.82
C ASN A 385 3.02 -11.04 18.49
N SER A 386 4.33 -10.81 18.47
CA SER A 386 5.09 -10.68 17.21
C SER A 386 5.16 -12.04 16.55
N PRO A 387 4.93 -12.16 15.25
CA PRO A 387 5.17 -13.40 14.51
C PRO A 387 6.62 -13.88 14.64
N SER A 388 7.56 -12.97 14.91
CA SER A 388 8.98 -13.30 15.14
C SER A 388 9.60 -12.42 16.24
N PRO A 389 9.41 -12.77 17.54
CA PRO A 389 10.06 -12.03 18.63
C PRO A 389 11.59 -11.96 18.52
N ALA A 390 12.23 -13.01 18.01
CA ALA A 390 13.68 -13.03 17.75
C ALA A 390 14.08 -12.05 16.64
N GLY A 391 13.28 -11.97 15.58
CA GLY A 391 13.49 -11.00 14.48
C GLY A 391 13.36 -9.56 14.97
N CYS A 392 12.35 -9.26 15.80
CA CYS A 392 12.20 -7.93 16.40
C CYS A 392 13.38 -7.57 17.33
N ARG A 393 13.86 -8.50 18.15
CA ARG A 393 15.05 -8.25 18.98
C ARG A 393 16.27 -7.93 18.13
N ALA A 394 16.51 -8.69 17.06
CA ALA A 394 17.62 -8.47 16.14
C ALA A 394 17.52 -7.12 15.42
N ASN A 395 16.32 -6.75 14.93
CA ASN A 395 16.09 -5.46 14.29
C ASN A 395 16.30 -4.28 15.24
N ARG A 396 15.80 -4.39 16.46
CA ARG A 396 16.03 -3.37 17.51
C ARG A 396 17.51 -3.25 17.80
N ALA A 397 18.19 -4.36 18.05
CA ALA A 397 19.61 -4.37 18.35
C ALA A 397 20.46 -3.86 17.16
N LEU A 398 20.09 -4.15 15.92
CA LEU A 398 20.72 -3.59 14.75
C LEU A 398 20.59 -2.05 14.75
N ILE A 399 19.41 -1.51 14.91
CA ILE A 399 19.15 -0.05 14.87
C ILE A 399 19.87 0.67 16.03
N GLU A 400 19.89 0.07 17.22
CA GLU A 400 20.56 0.62 18.40
C GLU A 400 22.09 0.61 18.32
N THR A 401 22.66 -0.28 17.50
CA THR A 401 24.11 -0.50 17.44
C THR A 401 24.77 -0.20 16.09
N MET A 402 23.97 0.11 15.07
CA MET A 402 24.52 0.48 13.77
C MET A 402 25.21 1.84 13.81
N ASP A 403 26.27 1.99 13.04
CA ASP A 403 26.99 3.25 12.91
C ASP A 403 26.24 4.25 12.03
N THR A 404 25.39 5.05 12.65
CA THR A 404 24.60 6.07 11.96
C THR A 404 25.48 7.16 11.35
N ASN A 405 26.67 7.43 11.92
CA ASN A 405 27.61 8.40 11.35
C ASN A 405 28.27 7.86 10.07
N ALA A 406 28.59 6.57 10.05
CA ALA A 406 29.07 5.93 8.81
C ALA A 406 27.98 5.95 7.71
N ILE A 407 26.69 5.76 8.08
CA ILE A 407 25.58 5.88 7.10
C ILE A 407 25.47 7.34 6.62
N ARG A 408 25.52 8.33 7.51
CA ARG A 408 25.51 9.75 7.12
C ARG A 408 26.69 10.12 6.21
N ALA A 409 27.90 9.59 6.51
CA ALA A 409 29.09 9.79 5.67
C ALA A 409 28.98 9.10 4.29
N TRP A 410 28.23 8.02 4.19
CA TRP A 410 27.96 7.32 2.93
C TRP A 410 26.93 8.08 2.06
N LEU A 411 26.03 8.86 2.64
CA LEU A 411 25.12 9.74 1.89
C LEU A 411 25.91 10.86 1.19
N ARG A 412 25.57 11.16 -0.07
CA ARG A 412 26.26 12.13 -0.91
C ARG A 412 25.54 13.50 -0.91
#